data_2ab3e39a243647980e7da071bbea8a6e
#
_entry.id   2ab3e39a243647980e7da071bbea8a6e
#
_cell.length_a   1.000
_cell.length_b   1.000
_cell.length_c   1.000
_cell.angle_alpha   90.00
_cell.angle_beta   90.00
_cell.angle_gamma   90.00
#
_symmetry.space_group_name_H-M   'P 1'
#
loop_
_entity.id
_entity.type
_entity.pdbx_description
1 polymer ?
#
loop_
_entity_poly.entity_id
_entity_poly.type
_entity_poly.pdbx_seq_one_letter_code
_entity_poly.pdbx_strand_id
1 'polypeptide(L)'
;SRAEIEFFIQGVTSGDIPDYQASAWAMAVLLQGMNERETTDLTLAMAHSGETLDLSQIAPNTVDKHSTGGVGDKTTLTVLPLVASCGLPVAKMSGRGLGFTGGTLDKLESIPGYRVDLSKQEFLDQLADFGLVLSGQSADLAPADGKLYALRDVTGTVQSLPLIAASVLSKKLAAGASGFVLDVKTGVGAFMEEREEAVKLSRLMVKICEMSNRNVVCLV
;
A
#
# COMPACT_ATOMS: atom_id res chain seq x y z
N SER A 1 -18.91 -12.13 5.71
CA SER A 1 -18.90 -12.57 4.29
C SER A 1 -18.26 -11.51 3.40
N ARG A 2 -17.90 -11.86 2.16
CA ARG A 2 -17.37 -10.92 1.17
C ARG A 2 -18.35 -9.76 0.90
N ALA A 3 -19.62 -10.06 0.73
CA ALA A 3 -20.65 -9.05 0.46
C ALA A 3 -20.78 -8.00 1.60
N GLU A 4 -20.63 -8.42 2.84
CA GLU A 4 -20.64 -7.49 3.99
C GLU A 4 -19.40 -6.60 4.01
N ILE A 5 -18.23 -7.14 3.63
CA ILE A 5 -17.00 -6.36 3.53
C ILE A 5 -17.11 -5.33 2.38
N GLU A 6 -17.61 -5.75 1.22
CA GLU A 6 -17.84 -4.86 0.08
C GLU A 6 -18.85 -3.74 0.43
N PHE A 7 -19.96 -4.09 1.09
CA PHE A 7 -20.93 -3.12 1.59
C PHE A 7 -20.30 -2.11 2.54
N PHE A 8 -19.49 -2.59 3.50
CA PHE A 8 -18.80 -1.72 4.45
C PHE A 8 -17.84 -0.75 3.74
N ILE A 9 -17.02 -1.27 2.82
CA ILE A 9 -16.04 -0.45 2.09
C ILE A 9 -16.74 0.57 1.18
N GLN A 10 -17.82 0.19 0.50
CA GLN A 10 -18.62 1.13 -0.27
C GLN A 10 -19.20 2.23 0.60
N GLY A 11 -19.80 1.88 1.74
CA GLY A 11 -20.38 2.84 2.66
C GLY A 11 -19.36 3.80 3.28
N VAL A 12 -18.16 3.31 3.61
CA VAL A 12 -17.04 4.17 4.04
C VAL A 12 -16.61 5.11 2.89
N THR A 13 -16.54 4.58 1.69
CA THR A 13 -16.10 5.36 0.52
C THR A 13 -17.09 6.46 0.15
N SER A 14 -18.39 6.17 0.15
CA SER A 14 -19.46 7.15 -0.13
C SER A 14 -19.69 8.12 1.02
N GLY A 15 -19.40 7.71 2.27
CA GLY A 15 -19.73 8.47 3.49
C GLY A 15 -21.07 8.08 4.11
N ASP A 16 -21.74 7.03 3.59
CA ASP A 16 -22.98 6.50 4.17
C ASP A 16 -22.72 5.78 5.51
N ILE A 17 -21.51 5.25 5.69
CA ILE A 17 -21.04 4.74 6.99
C ILE A 17 -20.20 5.85 7.63
N PRO A 18 -20.67 6.44 8.74
CA PRO A 18 -19.97 7.53 9.41
C PRO A 18 -18.73 7.04 10.16
N ASP A 19 -17.80 7.96 10.41
CA ASP A 19 -16.49 7.69 10.99
C ASP A 19 -16.54 6.95 12.32
N TYR A 20 -17.54 7.22 13.17
CA TYR A 20 -17.69 6.53 14.46
C TYR A 20 -18.03 5.03 14.29
N GLN A 21 -18.80 4.67 13.25
CA GLN A 21 -19.09 3.26 12.94
C GLN A 21 -17.86 2.58 12.33
N ALA A 22 -17.18 3.26 11.41
CA ALA A 22 -15.94 2.77 10.82
C ALA A 22 -14.83 2.59 11.87
N SER A 23 -14.74 3.51 12.85
CA SER A 23 -13.83 3.40 13.99
C SER A 23 -14.14 2.20 14.88
N ALA A 24 -15.42 1.99 15.21
CA ALA A 24 -15.85 0.84 16.00
C ALA A 24 -15.53 -0.48 15.28
N TRP A 25 -15.74 -0.56 13.97
CA TRP A 25 -15.39 -1.71 13.15
C TRP A 25 -13.87 -1.93 13.14
N ALA A 26 -13.06 -0.90 12.94
CA ALA A 26 -11.61 -1.01 12.96
C ALA A 26 -11.08 -1.50 14.31
N MET A 27 -11.69 -1.05 15.42
CA MET A 27 -11.36 -1.53 16.77
C MET A 27 -11.77 -3.00 16.96
N ALA A 28 -12.92 -3.42 16.44
CA ALA A 28 -13.33 -4.82 16.47
C ALA A 28 -12.34 -5.70 15.70
N VAL A 29 -11.88 -5.25 14.52
CA VAL A 29 -10.84 -5.98 13.75
C VAL A 29 -9.51 -6.03 14.51
N LEU A 30 -9.11 -4.96 15.19
CA LEU A 30 -7.89 -4.97 16.01
C LEU A 30 -7.97 -6.02 17.14
N LEU A 31 -9.11 -6.12 17.81
CA LEU A 31 -9.28 -6.98 18.99
C LEU A 31 -9.60 -8.44 18.64
N GLN A 32 -10.31 -8.70 17.54
CA GLN A 32 -10.78 -10.03 17.15
C GLN A 32 -9.95 -10.63 16.00
N GLY A 33 -9.23 -9.78 15.24
CA GLY A 33 -8.55 -10.19 14.02
C GLY A 33 -9.49 -10.39 12.83
N MET A 34 -8.89 -10.78 11.72
CA MET A 34 -9.56 -11.29 10.51
C MET A 34 -8.75 -12.47 9.99
N ASN A 35 -9.44 -13.45 9.40
CA ASN A 35 -8.76 -14.55 8.72
C ASN A 35 -8.22 -14.13 7.35
N GLU A 36 -7.43 -15.02 6.71
CA GLU A 36 -6.77 -14.74 5.43
C GLU A 36 -7.77 -14.38 4.31
N ARG A 37 -8.90 -15.10 4.23
CA ARG A 37 -9.95 -14.83 3.24
C ARG A 37 -10.59 -13.45 3.48
N GLU A 38 -10.96 -13.14 4.71
CA GLU A 38 -11.58 -11.85 5.07
C GLU A 38 -10.62 -10.70 4.80
N THR A 39 -9.35 -10.86 5.14
CA THR A 39 -8.33 -9.84 4.86
C THR A 39 -8.10 -9.67 3.36
N THR A 40 -8.17 -10.75 2.57
CA THR A 40 -8.09 -10.69 1.11
C THR A 40 -9.31 -9.99 0.51
N ASP A 41 -10.52 -10.35 0.95
CA ASP A 41 -11.76 -9.70 0.51
C ASP A 41 -11.74 -8.20 0.82
N LEU A 42 -11.27 -7.82 2.01
CA LEU A 42 -11.08 -6.43 2.41
C LEU A 42 -10.08 -5.70 1.51
N THR A 43 -8.93 -6.33 1.26
CA THR A 43 -7.88 -5.76 0.39
C THR A 43 -8.41 -5.50 -1.01
N LEU A 44 -9.14 -6.46 -1.60
CA LEU A 44 -9.71 -6.32 -2.93
C LEU A 44 -10.82 -5.28 -2.97
N ALA A 45 -11.71 -5.24 -1.98
CA ALA A 45 -12.74 -4.23 -1.88
C ALA A 45 -12.15 -2.81 -1.80
N MET A 46 -11.10 -2.63 -0.99
CA MET A 46 -10.39 -1.36 -0.89
C MET A 46 -9.68 -1.00 -2.20
N ALA A 47 -9.02 -1.95 -2.86
CA ALA A 47 -8.34 -1.72 -4.14
C ALA A 47 -9.31 -1.27 -5.24
N HIS A 48 -10.52 -1.84 -5.26
CA HIS A 48 -11.57 -1.53 -6.23
C HIS A 48 -12.53 -0.42 -5.77
N SER A 49 -12.25 0.27 -4.67
CA SER A 49 -13.10 1.36 -4.19
C SER A 49 -13.02 2.63 -5.03
N GLY A 50 -12.07 2.70 -5.95
CA GLY A 50 -11.86 3.80 -6.91
C GLY A 50 -11.26 3.30 -8.21
N GLU A 51 -10.46 4.14 -8.86
CA GLU A 51 -9.76 3.77 -10.08
C GLU A 51 -8.70 2.69 -9.84
N THR A 52 -8.45 1.91 -10.88
CA THR A 52 -7.31 0.99 -10.97
C THR A 52 -6.53 1.27 -12.26
N LEU A 53 -5.21 1.09 -12.22
CA LEU A 53 -4.36 1.25 -13.40
C LEU A 53 -4.15 -0.12 -14.07
N ASP A 54 -4.21 -0.13 -15.38
CA ASP A 54 -3.73 -1.24 -16.21
C ASP A 54 -2.42 -0.81 -16.90
N LEU A 55 -1.31 -1.36 -16.42
CA LEU A 55 0.02 -1.06 -16.94
C LEU A 55 0.45 -2.02 -18.05
N SER A 56 -0.34 -3.04 -18.37
CA SER A 56 0.03 -4.12 -19.29
C SER A 56 0.35 -3.64 -20.70
N GLN A 57 -0.28 -2.55 -21.15
CA GLN A 57 -0.07 -1.97 -22.47
C GLN A 57 1.24 -1.16 -22.58
N ILE A 58 1.77 -0.70 -21.44
CA ILE A 58 3.01 0.09 -21.39
C ILE A 58 4.18 -0.82 -21.02
N ALA A 59 4.01 -1.60 -19.96
CA ALA A 59 5.05 -2.45 -19.44
C ALA A 59 4.41 -3.70 -18.77
N PRO A 60 4.32 -4.84 -19.48
CA PRO A 60 3.61 -6.03 -18.99
C PRO A 60 4.23 -6.66 -17.73
N ASN A 61 5.51 -6.41 -17.48
CA ASN A 61 6.25 -6.95 -16.34
C ASN A 61 6.73 -5.83 -15.41
N THR A 62 5.82 -5.00 -14.91
CA THR A 62 6.16 -3.96 -13.93
C THR A 62 6.30 -4.52 -12.53
N VAL A 63 7.24 -3.97 -11.77
CA VAL A 63 7.40 -4.29 -10.35
C VAL A 63 7.22 -3.06 -9.47
N ASP A 64 6.80 -3.29 -8.24
CA ASP A 64 6.80 -2.29 -7.17
C ASP A 64 7.51 -2.84 -5.93
N LYS A 65 8.26 -2.02 -5.25
CA LYS A 65 8.87 -2.32 -3.96
C LYS A 65 8.19 -1.51 -2.87
N HIS A 66 7.63 -2.19 -1.88
CA HIS A 66 7.09 -1.54 -0.70
C HIS A 66 8.04 -1.72 0.49
N SER A 67 8.16 -0.68 1.30
CA SER A 67 8.79 -0.78 2.62
C SER A 67 7.74 -0.47 3.69
N THR A 68 7.76 -1.23 4.77
CA THR A 68 6.91 -0.90 5.94
C THR A 68 7.38 0.37 6.66
N GLY A 69 8.53 0.91 6.27
CA GLY A 69 9.06 2.14 6.83
C GLY A 69 9.88 1.94 8.09
N GLY A 70 10.34 3.03 8.65
CA GLY A 70 11.18 3.08 9.84
C GLY A 70 12.15 4.24 9.78
N VAL A 71 12.87 4.46 10.88
CA VAL A 71 13.86 5.53 10.99
C VAL A 71 15.02 5.27 10.01
N GLY A 72 15.30 6.27 9.16
CA GLY A 72 16.42 6.20 8.21
C GLY A 72 16.19 5.31 6.99
N ASP A 73 14.97 4.81 6.74
CA ASP A 73 14.68 4.02 5.53
C ASP A 73 14.79 4.88 4.27
N LYS A 74 15.82 4.60 3.47
CA LYS A 74 16.14 5.24 2.19
C LYS A 74 16.33 4.23 1.05
N THR A 75 16.12 2.95 1.31
CA THR A 75 16.36 1.84 0.37
C THR A 75 15.62 2.03 -0.95
N THR A 76 14.37 2.50 -0.89
CA THR A 76 13.52 2.76 -2.04
C THR A 76 14.18 3.71 -3.05
N LEU A 77 14.75 4.82 -2.57
CA LEU A 77 15.34 5.86 -3.42
C LEU A 77 16.58 5.37 -4.19
N THR A 78 17.28 4.37 -3.65
CA THR A 78 18.47 3.78 -4.28
C THR A 78 18.10 2.59 -5.16
N VAL A 79 17.24 1.69 -4.68
CA VAL A 79 16.96 0.41 -5.35
C VAL A 79 16.11 0.60 -6.59
N LEU A 80 15.10 1.49 -6.58
CA LEU A 80 14.20 1.60 -7.72
C LEU A 80 14.90 2.10 -9.00
N PRO A 81 15.72 3.17 -8.97
CA PRO A 81 16.48 3.58 -10.15
C PRO A 81 17.45 2.49 -10.63
N LEU A 82 18.07 1.76 -9.70
CA LEU A 82 18.98 0.66 -10.05
C LEU A 82 18.24 -0.46 -10.78
N VAL A 83 17.07 -0.87 -10.28
CA VAL A 83 16.24 -1.91 -10.92
C VAL A 83 15.78 -1.46 -12.31
N ALA A 84 15.31 -0.22 -12.45
CA ALA A 84 14.91 0.33 -13.73
C ALA A 84 16.08 0.39 -14.73
N SER A 85 17.29 0.76 -14.28
CA SER A 85 18.48 0.78 -15.11
C SER A 85 18.92 -0.62 -15.61
N CYS A 86 18.48 -1.69 -14.92
CA CYS A 86 18.63 -3.07 -15.36
C CYS A 86 17.55 -3.52 -16.36
N GLY A 87 16.67 -2.63 -16.79
CA GLY A 87 15.64 -2.91 -17.80
C GLY A 87 14.35 -3.50 -17.26
N LEU A 88 14.15 -3.51 -15.93
CA LEU A 88 12.89 -3.93 -15.33
C LEU A 88 12.05 -2.70 -14.93
N PRO A 89 10.90 -2.44 -15.58
CA PRO A 89 10.10 -1.27 -15.32
C PRO A 89 9.54 -1.25 -13.89
N VAL A 90 9.61 -0.07 -13.26
CA VAL A 90 9.18 0.16 -11.88
C VAL A 90 8.06 1.20 -11.84
N ALA A 91 6.90 0.79 -11.40
CA ALA A 91 5.73 1.67 -11.20
C ALA A 91 5.36 1.71 -9.72
N LYS A 92 5.76 2.76 -9.03
CA LYS A 92 5.55 2.88 -7.59
C LYS A 92 4.69 4.06 -7.21
N MET A 93 3.63 3.77 -6.47
CA MET A 93 2.94 4.76 -5.66
C MET A 93 3.32 4.59 -4.19
N SER A 94 3.61 5.69 -3.53
CA SER A 94 4.08 5.74 -2.16
C SER A 94 3.21 6.67 -1.30
N GLY A 95 3.41 6.59 0.00
CA GLY A 95 2.75 7.43 0.99
C GLY A 95 3.72 8.36 1.75
N ARG A 96 3.11 9.27 2.52
CA ARG A 96 3.79 10.08 3.51
C ARG A 96 4.13 9.25 4.74
N GLY A 97 4.98 9.80 5.60
CA GLY A 97 5.33 9.17 6.87
C GLY A 97 4.16 9.10 7.84
N LEU A 98 4.25 8.16 8.76
CA LEU A 98 3.36 8.01 9.89
C LEU A 98 4.13 8.10 11.20
N GLY A 99 3.49 8.68 12.22
CA GLY A 99 4.04 8.73 13.56
C GLY A 99 5.41 9.41 13.60
N PHE A 100 6.41 8.67 14.06
CA PHE A 100 7.77 9.18 14.27
C PHE A 100 8.71 9.06 13.05
N THR A 101 8.21 8.61 11.89
CA THR A 101 9.04 8.37 10.70
C THR A 101 8.65 9.26 9.54
N GLY A 102 9.63 9.62 8.69
CA GLY A 102 9.37 10.24 7.39
C GLY A 102 9.04 9.19 6.32
N GLY A 103 8.04 9.48 5.48
CA GLY A 103 7.68 8.64 4.34
C GLY A 103 8.59 8.83 3.14
N THR A 104 8.40 8.00 2.13
CA THR A 104 9.14 8.11 0.88
C THR A 104 8.87 9.43 0.17
N LEU A 105 7.61 9.90 0.17
CA LEU A 105 7.25 11.18 -0.46
C LEU A 105 7.91 12.37 0.24
N ASP A 106 7.94 12.36 1.58
CA ASP A 106 8.56 13.43 2.36
C ASP A 106 10.06 13.57 2.03
N LYS A 107 10.72 12.44 1.76
CA LYS A 107 12.13 12.42 1.34
C LYS A 107 12.31 12.93 -0.10
N LEU A 108 11.40 12.58 -1.01
CA LEU A 108 11.46 13.02 -2.41
C LEU A 108 11.20 14.53 -2.51
N GLU A 109 10.29 15.07 -1.74
CA GLU A 109 10.00 16.51 -1.71
C GLU A 109 11.19 17.35 -1.18
N SER A 110 12.17 16.73 -0.50
CA SER A 110 13.41 17.39 -0.15
C SER A 110 14.34 17.63 -1.35
N ILE A 111 14.08 17.02 -2.49
CA ILE A 111 14.82 17.22 -3.75
C ILE A 111 14.20 18.41 -4.47
N PRO A 112 14.94 19.52 -4.68
CA PRO A 112 14.38 20.69 -5.35
C PRO A 112 13.76 20.37 -6.71
N GLY A 113 12.50 20.76 -6.91
CA GLY A 113 11.77 20.57 -8.16
C GLY A 113 11.15 19.17 -8.36
N TYR A 114 11.33 18.25 -7.41
CA TYR A 114 10.66 16.95 -7.48
C TYR A 114 9.16 17.07 -7.20
N ARG A 115 8.32 16.56 -8.10
CA ARG A 115 6.88 16.53 -7.95
C ARG A 115 6.42 15.13 -7.54
N VAL A 116 5.62 15.03 -6.50
CA VAL A 116 5.03 13.77 -6.01
C VAL A 116 3.56 13.61 -6.42
N ASP A 117 2.94 14.69 -6.89
CA ASP A 117 1.52 14.81 -7.28
C ASP A 117 1.38 14.72 -8.81
N LEU A 118 1.62 13.54 -9.35
CA LEU A 118 1.44 13.30 -10.78
C LEU A 118 -0.02 12.96 -11.09
N SER A 119 -0.55 13.50 -12.20
CA SER A 119 -1.76 13.00 -12.80
C SER A 119 -1.58 11.56 -13.31
N LYS A 120 -2.68 10.87 -13.56
CA LYS A 120 -2.65 9.51 -14.13
C LYS A 120 -1.87 9.47 -15.45
N GLN A 121 -2.09 10.46 -16.32
CA GLN A 121 -1.41 10.51 -17.61
C GLN A 121 0.10 10.74 -17.43
N GLU A 122 0.50 11.71 -16.60
CA GLU A 122 1.92 11.96 -16.30
C GLU A 122 2.61 10.71 -15.71
N PHE A 123 1.90 9.96 -14.86
CA PHE A 123 2.41 8.71 -14.29
C PHE A 123 2.66 7.67 -15.38
N LEU A 124 1.72 7.49 -16.30
CA LEU A 124 1.84 6.52 -17.40
C LEU A 124 2.92 6.94 -18.41
N ASP A 125 2.98 8.23 -18.78
CA ASP A 125 3.96 8.79 -19.71
C ASP A 125 5.38 8.64 -19.14
N GLN A 126 5.57 8.96 -17.87
CA GLN A 126 6.88 8.81 -17.22
C GLN A 126 7.32 7.33 -17.15
N LEU A 127 6.38 6.40 -16.89
CA LEU A 127 6.68 4.97 -16.93
C LEU A 127 7.09 4.52 -18.34
N ALA A 128 6.39 4.99 -19.36
CA ALA A 128 6.68 4.65 -20.76
C ALA A 128 8.04 5.21 -21.22
N ASP A 129 8.35 6.45 -20.86
CA ASP A 129 9.56 7.15 -21.33
C ASP A 129 10.83 6.69 -20.61
N PHE A 130 10.73 6.42 -19.32
CA PHE A 130 11.92 6.18 -18.46
C PHE A 130 11.98 4.79 -17.82
N GLY A 131 10.90 4.00 -17.92
CA GLY A 131 10.81 2.72 -17.20
C GLY A 131 10.78 2.85 -15.68
N LEU A 132 10.64 4.08 -15.16
CA LEU A 132 10.58 4.36 -13.73
C LEU A 132 9.62 5.51 -13.45
N VAL A 133 8.63 5.24 -12.59
CA VAL A 133 7.81 6.29 -12.01
C VAL A 133 7.65 6.07 -10.51
N LEU A 134 7.77 7.16 -9.75
CA LEU A 134 7.63 7.18 -8.30
C LEU A 134 6.87 8.44 -7.91
N SER A 135 5.63 8.28 -7.48
CA SER A 135 4.73 9.37 -7.11
C SER A 135 3.94 9.09 -5.84
N GLY A 136 3.18 10.09 -5.42
CA GLY A 136 2.12 9.94 -4.44
C GLY A 136 0.93 9.19 -5.01
N GLN A 137 0.09 8.69 -4.13
CA GLN A 137 -1.20 8.12 -4.51
C GLN A 137 -2.16 9.25 -4.88
N SER A 138 -2.86 9.13 -6.01
CA SER A 138 -3.96 10.02 -6.31
C SER A 138 -5.15 9.74 -5.39
N ALA A 139 -6.01 10.75 -5.19
CA ALA A 139 -7.22 10.61 -4.39
C ALA A 139 -8.20 9.56 -4.95
N ASP A 140 -8.08 9.26 -6.25
CA ASP A 140 -8.98 8.34 -6.95
C ASP A 140 -8.56 6.86 -6.85
N LEU A 141 -7.31 6.59 -6.44
CA LEU A 141 -6.79 5.24 -6.27
C LEU A 141 -7.02 4.75 -4.84
N ALA A 142 -7.81 3.69 -4.68
CA ALA A 142 -8.15 3.08 -3.41
C ALA A 142 -8.61 4.11 -2.34
N PRO A 143 -9.61 4.98 -2.63
CA PRO A 143 -10.05 6.05 -1.72
C PRO A 143 -10.52 5.54 -0.36
N ALA A 144 -11.04 4.32 -0.28
CA ALA A 144 -11.38 3.69 1.00
C ALA A 144 -10.16 3.57 1.92
N ASP A 145 -8.98 3.24 1.36
CA ASP A 145 -7.75 3.17 2.16
C ASP A 145 -7.40 4.53 2.76
N GLY A 146 -7.46 5.60 1.97
CA GLY A 146 -7.17 6.95 2.45
C GLY A 146 -8.05 7.35 3.65
N LYS A 147 -9.36 7.07 3.55
CA LYS A 147 -10.31 7.36 4.64
C LYS A 147 -10.05 6.50 5.89
N LEU A 148 -9.92 5.19 5.71
CA LEU A 148 -9.65 4.28 6.84
C LEU A 148 -8.30 4.56 7.48
N TYR A 149 -7.28 4.89 6.67
CA TYR A 149 -5.94 5.19 7.16
C TYR A 149 -5.94 6.44 8.06
N ALA A 150 -6.56 7.55 7.60
CA ALA A 150 -6.70 8.76 8.37
C ALA A 150 -7.46 8.53 9.69
N LEU A 151 -8.53 7.72 9.64
CA LEU A 151 -9.31 7.37 10.82
C LEU A 151 -8.51 6.52 11.81
N ARG A 152 -7.75 5.54 11.31
CA ARG A 152 -6.92 4.65 12.15
C ARG A 152 -5.82 5.39 12.88
N ASP A 153 -5.25 6.43 12.26
CA ASP A 153 -4.19 7.24 12.86
C ASP A 153 -4.66 7.92 14.16
N VAL A 154 -5.93 8.31 14.24
CA VAL A 154 -6.50 9.03 15.40
C VAL A 154 -7.33 8.14 16.35
N THR A 155 -7.53 6.87 16.05
CA THR A 155 -8.40 5.97 16.83
C THR A 155 -7.67 4.81 17.51
N GLY A 156 -6.32 4.79 17.48
CA GLY A 156 -5.52 3.75 18.13
C GLY A 156 -5.60 2.37 17.47
N THR A 157 -5.96 2.29 16.17
CA THR A 157 -6.15 1.03 15.45
C THR A 157 -5.06 0.75 14.40
N VAL A 158 -3.95 1.49 14.43
CA VAL A 158 -2.84 1.35 13.47
C VAL A 158 -2.21 -0.03 13.50
N GLN A 159 -2.05 -0.64 14.68
CA GLN A 159 -1.29 -1.88 14.88
C GLN A 159 -2.02 -3.18 14.48
N SER A 160 -3.20 -3.10 13.90
CA SER A 160 -3.94 -4.28 13.42
C SER A 160 -3.27 -4.89 12.18
N LEU A 161 -2.71 -6.10 12.29
CA LEU A 161 -2.03 -6.78 11.17
C LEU A 161 -2.91 -6.91 9.92
N PRO A 162 -4.19 -7.35 10.01
CA PRO A 162 -5.07 -7.40 8.83
C PRO A 162 -5.25 -6.03 8.18
N LEU A 163 -5.45 -4.97 8.97
CA LEU A 163 -5.65 -3.63 8.43
C LEU A 163 -4.36 -3.02 7.85
N ILE A 164 -3.18 -3.37 8.41
CA ILE A 164 -1.89 -3.00 7.83
C ILE A 164 -1.72 -3.69 6.47
N ALA A 165 -1.92 -5.00 6.40
CA ALA A 165 -1.77 -5.78 5.17
C ALA A 165 -2.73 -5.27 4.08
N ALA A 166 -4.01 -5.07 4.41
CA ALA A 166 -5.01 -4.56 3.48
C ALA A 166 -4.67 -3.16 2.97
N SER A 167 -4.26 -2.25 3.86
CA SER A 167 -3.86 -0.89 3.50
C SER A 167 -2.65 -0.87 2.55
N VAL A 168 -1.62 -1.68 2.83
CA VAL A 168 -0.43 -1.77 1.97
C VAL A 168 -0.81 -2.31 0.59
N LEU A 169 -1.50 -3.46 0.54
CA LEU A 169 -1.70 -4.19 -0.70
C LEU A 169 -2.81 -3.61 -1.58
N SER A 170 -3.86 -3.01 -1.01
CA SER A 170 -4.92 -2.39 -1.81
C SER A 170 -4.37 -1.32 -2.76
N LYS A 171 -3.48 -0.47 -2.29
CA LYS A 171 -2.80 0.54 -3.10
C LYS A 171 -1.94 -0.08 -4.20
N LYS A 172 -1.24 -1.17 -3.89
CA LYS A 172 -0.39 -1.87 -4.86
C LYS A 172 -1.20 -2.54 -5.96
N LEU A 173 -2.31 -3.16 -5.58
CA LEU A 173 -3.23 -3.76 -6.54
C LEU A 173 -3.90 -2.69 -7.42
N ALA A 174 -4.33 -1.57 -6.84
CA ALA A 174 -4.91 -0.46 -7.59
C ALA A 174 -3.91 0.20 -8.56
N ALA A 175 -2.64 0.30 -8.18
CA ALA A 175 -1.57 0.85 -9.02
C ALA A 175 -1.15 -0.06 -10.19
N GLY A 176 -1.59 -1.32 -10.24
CA GLY A 176 -1.52 -2.17 -11.41
C GLY A 176 -0.20 -2.92 -11.64
N ALA A 177 0.80 -2.84 -10.76
CA ALA A 177 2.04 -3.59 -10.90
C ALA A 177 1.79 -5.11 -10.90
N SER A 178 2.54 -5.85 -11.70
CA SER A 178 2.40 -7.31 -11.86
C SER A 178 3.10 -8.10 -10.76
N GLY A 179 4.10 -7.50 -10.12
CA GLY A 179 4.84 -8.14 -9.03
C GLY A 179 5.28 -7.17 -7.94
N PHE A 180 5.45 -7.70 -6.73
CA PHE A 180 5.81 -6.89 -5.55
C PHE A 180 7.01 -7.48 -4.82
N VAL A 181 7.89 -6.59 -4.36
CA VAL A 181 8.89 -6.89 -3.34
C VAL A 181 8.50 -6.12 -2.07
N LEU A 182 8.17 -6.84 -1.02
CA LEU A 182 7.76 -6.30 0.26
C LEU A 182 8.93 -6.37 1.25
N ASP A 183 9.49 -5.21 1.56
CA ASP A 183 10.61 -5.01 2.47
C ASP A 183 10.04 -4.70 3.86
N VAL A 184 9.87 -5.73 4.67
CA VAL A 184 9.25 -5.66 6.00
C VAL A 184 10.33 -5.38 7.03
N LYS A 185 10.42 -4.14 7.44
CA LYS A 185 11.42 -3.68 8.41
C LYS A 185 11.13 -4.18 9.81
N THR A 186 12.17 -4.61 10.51
CA THR A 186 12.09 -5.08 11.90
C THR A 186 13.20 -4.47 12.74
N GLY A 187 13.00 -4.45 14.05
CA GLY A 187 13.97 -3.94 15.03
C GLY A 187 13.70 -2.50 15.49
N VAL A 188 14.63 -1.97 16.25
CA VAL A 188 14.53 -0.63 16.87
C VAL A 188 14.40 0.44 15.77
N GLY A 189 13.33 1.23 15.84
CA GLY A 189 13.03 2.26 14.83
C GLY A 189 12.15 1.79 13.66
N ALA A 190 11.77 0.51 13.61
CA ALA A 190 10.73 -0.02 12.73
C ALA A 190 9.37 -0.05 13.44
N PHE A 191 8.29 -0.19 12.66
CA PHE A 191 6.95 -0.40 13.24
C PHE A 191 6.77 -1.79 13.84
N MET A 192 7.46 -2.79 13.27
CA MET A 192 7.55 -4.15 13.81
C MET A 192 8.86 -4.29 14.56
N GLU A 193 8.84 -4.17 15.89
CA GLU A 193 10.06 -4.30 16.69
C GLU A 193 10.55 -5.75 16.71
N GLU A 194 9.61 -6.69 16.85
CA GLU A 194 9.90 -8.12 16.93
C GLU A 194 9.85 -8.77 15.55
N ARG A 195 10.86 -9.60 15.26
CA ARG A 195 10.97 -10.31 13.98
C ARG A 195 9.79 -11.25 13.72
N GLU A 196 9.26 -11.87 14.77
CA GLU A 196 8.12 -12.78 14.71
C GLU A 196 6.86 -12.06 14.17
N GLU A 197 6.59 -10.84 14.60
CA GLU A 197 5.48 -10.02 14.10
C GLU A 197 5.68 -9.62 12.63
N ALA A 198 6.91 -9.26 12.26
CA ALA A 198 7.25 -8.96 10.87
C ALA A 198 7.04 -10.19 9.96
N VAL A 199 7.41 -11.39 10.44
CA VAL A 199 7.18 -12.65 9.71
C VAL A 199 5.70 -12.97 9.59
N LYS A 200 4.89 -12.75 10.64
CA LYS A 200 3.43 -12.94 10.58
C LYS A 200 2.79 -12.01 9.54
N LEU A 201 3.14 -10.74 9.56
CA LEU A 201 2.68 -9.76 8.57
C LEU A 201 3.09 -10.17 7.16
N SER A 202 4.34 -10.58 6.96
CA SER A 202 4.86 -11.02 5.68
C SER A 202 4.09 -12.22 5.12
N ARG A 203 3.84 -13.23 5.94
CA ARG A 203 3.06 -14.42 5.54
C ARG A 203 1.63 -14.06 5.13
N LEU A 204 0.97 -13.17 5.88
CA LEU A 204 -0.36 -12.70 5.55
C LEU A 204 -0.37 -11.96 4.20
N MET A 205 0.59 -11.04 3.98
CA MET A 205 0.70 -10.31 2.72
C MET A 205 1.00 -11.22 1.53
N VAL A 206 1.87 -12.21 1.69
CA VAL A 206 2.11 -13.23 0.65
C VAL A 206 0.82 -13.96 0.32
N LYS A 207 0.08 -14.39 1.33
CA LYS A 207 -1.17 -15.12 1.12
C LYS A 207 -2.24 -14.30 0.38
N ILE A 208 -2.38 -13.02 0.71
CA ILE A 208 -3.30 -12.11 0.01
C ILE A 208 -2.87 -11.96 -1.46
N CYS A 209 -1.58 -11.80 -1.74
CA CYS A 209 -1.08 -11.70 -3.12
C CYS A 209 -1.32 -12.98 -3.92
N GLU A 210 -1.07 -14.17 -3.35
CA GLU A 210 -1.38 -15.45 -3.96
C GLU A 210 -2.88 -15.56 -4.33
N MET A 211 -3.76 -15.22 -3.37
CA MET A 211 -5.22 -15.24 -3.59
C MET A 211 -5.69 -14.18 -4.59
N SER A 212 -4.86 -13.17 -4.87
CA SER A 212 -5.12 -12.09 -5.83
C SER A 212 -4.39 -12.30 -7.16
N ASN A 213 -3.77 -13.47 -7.39
CA ASN A 213 -2.97 -13.79 -8.58
C ASN A 213 -1.86 -12.79 -8.87
N ARG A 214 -1.12 -12.38 -7.83
CA ARG A 214 0.04 -11.48 -7.93
C ARG A 214 1.32 -12.18 -7.45
N ASN A 215 2.41 -11.93 -8.17
CA ASN A 215 3.73 -12.38 -7.74
C ASN A 215 4.23 -11.52 -6.59
N VAL A 216 4.77 -12.14 -5.56
CA VAL A 216 5.28 -11.41 -4.39
C VAL A 216 6.50 -12.10 -3.78
N VAL A 217 7.43 -11.29 -3.31
CA VAL A 217 8.53 -11.70 -2.45
C VAL A 217 8.53 -10.79 -1.22
N CYS A 218 8.60 -11.39 -0.04
CA CYS A 218 8.79 -10.66 1.22
C CYS A 218 10.21 -10.86 1.73
N LEU A 219 10.84 -9.77 2.15
CA LEU A 219 12.13 -9.74 2.83
C LEU A 219 11.89 -9.20 4.26
N VAL A 220 12.44 -9.90 5.29
CA VAL A 220 12.34 -9.53 6.70
C VAL A 220 13.72 -9.40 7.30
#